data_87c6e55fe2cdc59cbb4b24d3c3685024
#
_entry.id   87c6e55fe2cdc59cbb4b24d3c3685024
#
_cell.length_a   1.000
_cell.length_b   1.000
_cell.length_c   1.000
_cell.angle_alpha   90.00
_cell.angle_beta   90.00
_cell.angle_gamma   90.00
#
_symmetry.space_group_name_H-M   'P 1'
#
loop_
_entity.id
_entity.type
_entity.pdbx_description
1 polymer ?
#
loop_
_entity_poly.entity_id
_entity_poly.type
_entity_poly.pdbx_seq_one_letter_code
_entity_poly.pdbx_strand_id
1 'polypeptide(L)'
;VMLRSDPADELTTRPWAPPSSLLFAQLAAAHGTIVLNDPSHLTDAQNKTYFQHFPEEVRPATCITRHADEVSAFLEEHDGKGVLKPLQGSGGQGVFIVDKKNRQNLNQIIESITRDGYAIVQEYLPAAAEGDLRVITLNGRPLQVDGTFASLRRSSTTEDHRSNLSAGGKADLEQP
;
A
#
# COMPACT_ATOMS: atom_id res chain seq x y z
N VAL A 1 -4.85 -11.41 21.63
CA VAL A 1 -4.58 -10.03 21.15
C VAL A 1 -4.71 -10.03 19.64
N MET A 2 -5.34 -8.99 19.08
CA MET A 2 -5.46 -8.80 17.62
C MET A 2 -4.72 -7.52 17.21
N LEU A 3 -3.72 -7.67 16.36
CA LEU A 3 -2.93 -6.56 15.83
C LEU A 3 -3.55 -6.07 14.53
N ARG A 4 -4.11 -4.86 14.49
CA ARG A 4 -4.70 -4.27 13.29
C ARG A 4 -4.55 -2.75 13.20
N SER A 5 -3.64 -2.16 13.96
CA SER A 5 -3.29 -0.75 13.80
C SER A 5 -2.60 -0.51 12.46
N ASP A 6 -2.90 0.61 11.82
CA ASP A 6 -2.16 1.07 10.65
C ASP A 6 -0.94 1.85 11.14
N PRO A 7 0.29 1.43 10.82
CA PRO A 7 1.49 2.16 11.24
C PRO A 7 1.51 3.61 10.75
N ALA A 8 0.88 3.90 9.62
CA ALA A 8 0.86 5.24 9.05
C ALA A 8 0.05 6.25 9.88
N ASP A 9 -0.96 5.79 10.63
CA ASP A 9 -1.83 6.67 11.42
C ASP A 9 -1.08 7.34 12.58
N GLU A 10 -0.03 6.70 13.09
CA GLU A 10 0.72 7.17 14.26
C GLU A 10 2.05 7.87 13.94
N LEU A 11 2.45 7.87 12.67
CA LEU A 11 3.79 8.34 12.26
C LEU A 11 4.11 9.78 12.66
N THR A 12 3.11 10.65 12.61
CA THR A 12 3.31 12.09 12.92
C THR A 12 3.11 12.41 14.39
N THR A 13 2.27 11.68 15.10
CA THR A 13 1.88 11.97 16.46
C THR A 13 2.61 11.13 17.50
N ARG A 14 2.79 9.85 17.21
CA ARG A 14 3.41 8.87 18.12
C ARG A 14 4.27 7.86 17.35
N PRO A 15 5.38 8.27 16.71
CA PRO A 15 6.19 7.41 15.86
C PRO A 15 6.80 6.19 16.59
N TRP A 16 6.88 6.25 17.92
CA TRP A 16 7.32 5.14 18.77
C TRP A 16 6.27 4.05 18.98
N ALA A 17 4.99 4.38 18.80
CA ALA A 17 3.90 3.46 19.15
C ALA A 17 3.83 2.20 18.27
N PRO A 18 3.91 2.27 16.92
CA PRO A 18 3.88 1.08 16.09
C PRO A 18 4.98 0.05 16.44
N PRO A 19 6.28 0.41 16.49
CA PRO A 19 7.31 -0.56 16.82
C PRO A 19 7.19 -1.10 18.25
N SER A 20 6.77 -0.26 19.21
CA SER A 20 6.56 -0.71 20.60
C SER A 20 5.40 -1.68 20.71
N SER A 21 4.31 -1.46 19.98
CA SER A 21 3.15 -2.38 19.99
C SER A 21 3.50 -3.77 19.45
N LEU A 22 4.34 -3.84 18.42
CA LEU A 22 4.82 -5.12 17.88
C LEU A 22 5.74 -5.85 18.86
N LEU A 23 6.65 -5.12 19.53
CA LEU A 23 7.51 -5.70 20.55
C LEU A 23 6.69 -6.27 21.73
N PHE A 24 5.72 -5.53 22.24
CA PHE A 24 4.82 -6.04 23.29
C PHE A 24 4.00 -7.25 22.83
N ALA A 25 3.58 -7.28 21.57
CA ALA A 25 2.87 -8.42 21.02
C ALA A 25 3.78 -9.68 20.90
N GLN A 26 5.05 -9.50 20.51
CA GLN A 26 6.04 -10.59 20.51
C GLN A 26 6.27 -11.13 21.92
N LEU A 27 6.42 -10.26 22.91
CA LEU A 27 6.55 -10.65 24.32
C LEU A 27 5.31 -11.40 24.81
N ALA A 28 4.11 -10.92 24.50
CA ALA A 28 2.87 -11.58 24.85
C ALA A 28 2.78 -12.98 24.23
N ALA A 29 3.13 -13.14 22.97
CA ALA A 29 3.19 -14.42 22.28
C ALA A 29 4.20 -15.38 22.93
N ALA A 30 5.39 -14.90 23.30
CA ALA A 30 6.40 -15.67 24.01
C ALA A 30 5.93 -16.17 25.38
N HIS A 31 4.93 -15.49 25.99
CA HIS A 31 4.31 -15.91 27.25
C HIS A 31 2.99 -16.68 27.04
N GLY A 32 2.75 -17.22 25.84
CA GLY A 32 1.62 -18.09 25.54
C GLY A 32 0.31 -17.38 25.20
N THR A 33 0.31 -16.07 25.03
CA THR A 33 -0.88 -15.33 24.56
C THR A 33 -1.08 -15.57 23.07
N ILE A 34 -2.31 -15.89 22.66
CA ILE A 34 -2.68 -15.94 21.24
C ILE A 34 -2.67 -14.53 20.67
N VAL A 35 -1.79 -14.30 19.68
CA VAL A 35 -1.67 -13.03 18.96
C VAL A 35 -2.00 -13.25 17.49
N LEU A 36 -2.93 -12.48 16.98
CA LEU A 36 -3.33 -12.40 15.57
C LEU A 36 -2.99 -11.00 15.08
N ASN A 37 -2.48 -10.82 14.03
CA ASN A 37 -1.53 -11.30 13.08
C ASN A 37 -0.17 -11.60 13.72
N ASP A 38 0.74 -12.27 13.00
CA ASP A 38 2.09 -12.56 13.49
C ASP A 38 2.89 -11.24 13.66
N PRO A 39 3.31 -10.89 14.89
CA PRO A 39 4.00 -9.61 15.12
C PRO A 39 5.40 -9.55 14.49
N SER A 40 6.06 -10.70 14.27
CA SER A 40 7.37 -10.73 13.63
C SER A 40 7.26 -10.39 12.16
N HIS A 41 6.30 -10.98 11.44
CA HIS A 41 6.05 -10.66 10.04
C HIS A 41 5.45 -9.26 9.85
N LEU A 42 4.66 -8.75 10.81
CA LEU A 42 4.21 -7.37 10.76
C LEU A 42 5.36 -6.35 10.90
N THR A 43 6.46 -6.74 11.54
CA THR A 43 7.67 -5.90 11.58
C THR A 43 8.22 -5.64 10.18
N ASP A 44 8.19 -6.63 9.29
CA ASP A 44 8.63 -6.50 7.90
C ASP A 44 7.67 -5.63 7.07
N ALA A 45 6.38 -5.60 7.44
CA ALA A 45 5.32 -4.91 6.71
C ALA A 45 5.09 -3.45 7.16
N GLN A 46 6.08 -2.79 7.77
CA GLN A 46 5.96 -1.43 8.29
C GLN A 46 5.81 -0.35 7.21
N ASN A 47 6.19 -0.64 5.99
CA ASN A 47 6.08 0.27 4.86
C ASN A 47 5.91 -0.50 3.54
N LYS A 48 5.71 0.24 2.44
CA LYS A 48 5.40 -0.35 1.13
C LYS A 48 6.57 -1.10 0.46
N THR A 49 7.80 -1.04 1.00
CA THR A 49 8.90 -1.87 0.48
C THR A 49 8.63 -3.36 0.67
N TYR A 50 7.79 -3.71 1.65
CA TYR A 50 7.34 -5.08 1.89
C TYR A 50 6.81 -5.76 0.62
N PHE A 51 6.16 -5.01 -0.28
CA PHE A 51 5.65 -5.58 -1.54
C PHE A 51 6.75 -6.16 -2.43
N GLN A 52 8.02 -5.80 -2.23
CA GLN A 52 9.13 -6.37 -2.97
C GLN A 52 9.44 -7.83 -2.60
N HIS A 53 8.90 -8.33 -1.49
CA HIS A 53 8.96 -9.75 -1.13
C HIS A 53 8.02 -10.64 -1.95
N PHE A 54 7.03 -10.04 -2.63
CA PHE A 54 6.13 -10.81 -3.49
C PHE A 54 6.78 -11.10 -4.85
N PRO A 55 6.46 -12.24 -5.48
CA PRO A 55 6.92 -12.55 -6.85
C PRO A 55 6.54 -11.46 -7.85
N GLU A 56 7.36 -11.28 -8.89
CA GLU A 56 7.16 -10.22 -9.89
C GLU A 56 5.84 -10.38 -10.64
N GLU A 57 5.37 -11.61 -10.82
CA GLU A 57 4.11 -11.94 -11.52
C GLU A 57 2.86 -11.40 -10.82
N VAL A 58 2.94 -11.10 -9.52
CA VAL A 58 1.80 -10.65 -8.72
C VAL A 58 1.94 -9.21 -8.22
N ARG A 59 2.94 -8.47 -8.70
CA ARG A 59 3.16 -7.07 -8.35
C ARG A 59 3.49 -6.23 -9.59
N PRO A 60 3.14 -4.95 -9.60
CA PRO A 60 3.56 -4.06 -10.70
C PRO A 60 5.07 -3.89 -10.72
N ALA A 61 5.62 -3.62 -11.91
CA ALA A 61 7.00 -3.17 -12.05
C ALA A 61 7.23 -1.97 -11.11
N THR A 62 8.33 -1.99 -10.37
CA THR A 62 8.55 -1.04 -9.27
C THR A 62 10.01 -0.60 -9.21
N CYS A 63 10.23 0.70 -9.14
CA CYS A 63 11.50 1.33 -8.80
C CYS A 63 11.36 2.04 -7.44
N ILE A 64 12.33 1.88 -6.54
CA ILE A 64 12.38 2.57 -5.26
C ILE A 64 13.63 3.43 -5.24
N THR A 65 13.44 4.73 -5.31
CA THR A 65 14.53 5.69 -5.45
C THR A 65 14.20 7.04 -4.81
N ARG A 66 15.22 7.87 -4.65
CA ARG A 66 15.10 9.31 -4.35
C ARG A 66 15.71 10.19 -5.44
N HIS A 67 16.15 9.61 -6.55
CA HIS A 67 16.81 10.30 -7.65
C HIS A 67 15.82 10.57 -8.78
N ALA A 68 15.70 11.83 -9.19
CA ALA A 68 14.72 12.25 -10.19
C ALA A 68 15.02 11.69 -11.60
N ASP A 69 16.29 11.46 -11.91
CA ASP A 69 16.73 10.84 -13.15
C ASP A 69 16.29 9.37 -13.25
N GLU A 70 16.39 8.60 -12.16
CA GLU A 70 15.92 7.22 -12.10
C GLU A 70 14.38 7.15 -12.23
N VAL A 71 13.65 8.07 -11.59
CA VAL A 71 12.19 8.19 -11.78
C VAL A 71 11.86 8.46 -13.25
N SER A 72 12.59 9.39 -13.88
CA SER A 72 12.37 9.75 -15.28
C SER A 72 12.66 8.59 -16.22
N ALA A 73 13.75 7.86 -16.00
CA ALA A 73 14.11 6.68 -16.77
C ALA A 73 13.04 5.59 -16.65
N PHE A 74 12.60 5.27 -15.43
CA PHE A 74 11.54 4.30 -15.20
C PHE A 74 10.24 4.67 -15.93
N LEU A 75 9.83 5.94 -15.86
CA LEU A 75 8.63 6.39 -16.58
C LEU A 75 8.79 6.28 -18.10
N GLU A 76 9.97 6.51 -18.64
CA GLU A 76 10.23 6.35 -20.08
C GLU A 76 10.12 4.91 -20.55
N GLU A 77 10.60 3.97 -19.75
CA GLU A 77 10.46 2.52 -20.00
C GLU A 77 9.00 2.06 -19.94
N HIS A 78 8.11 2.83 -19.27
CA HIS A 78 6.69 2.50 -19.08
C HIS A 78 5.76 3.52 -19.80
N ASP A 79 6.03 3.79 -21.07
CA ASP A 79 5.23 4.67 -21.95
C ASP A 79 5.03 6.11 -21.41
N GLY A 80 5.83 6.53 -20.46
CA GLY A 80 5.77 7.84 -19.81
C GLY A 80 4.61 7.97 -18.83
N LYS A 81 4.06 6.85 -18.35
CA LYS A 81 2.98 6.82 -17.37
C LYS A 81 3.36 5.97 -16.16
N GLY A 82 3.05 6.47 -14.97
CA GLY A 82 3.35 5.74 -13.74
C GLY A 82 2.64 6.29 -12.54
N VAL A 83 2.82 5.63 -11.42
CA VAL A 83 2.25 6.00 -10.12
C VAL A 83 3.38 6.22 -9.13
N LEU A 84 3.48 7.42 -8.57
CA LEU A 84 4.45 7.78 -7.55
C LEU A 84 3.78 7.75 -6.17
N LYS A 85 4.45 7.15 -5.19
CA LYS A 85 3.93 6.96 -3.84
C LYS A 85 5.04 7.19 -2.82
N PRO A 86 4.76 7.74 -1.62
CA PRO A 86 5.70 7.70 -0.51
C PRO A 86 5.85 6.27 0.01
N LEU A 87 6.98 5.94 0.64
CA LEU A 87 7.17 4.64 1.29
C LEU A 87 6.10 4.35 2.34
N GLN A 88 5.76 5.36 3.11
CA GLN A 88 4.75 5.30 4.16
C GLN A 88 3.51 6.09 3.77
N GLY A 89 2.39 5.78 4.40
CA GLY A 89 1.10 6.41 4.13
C GLY A 89 0.02 5.39 3.78
N SER A 90 -1.20 5.71 4.17
CA SER A 90 -2.40 4.92 3.92
C SER A 90 -3.46 5.75 3.18
N GLY A 91 -4.57 5.13 2.81
CA GLY A 91 -5.73 5.83 2.26
C GLY A 91 -5.49 6.58 0.94
N GLY A 92 -4.42 6.28 0.22
CA GLY A 92 -4.08 6.97 -1.04
C GLY A 92 -3.42 8.34 -0.85
N GLN A 93 -3.04 8.73 0.36
CA GLN A 93 -2.34 9.98 0.62
C GLN A 93 -0.96 10.00 -0.06
N GLY A 94 -0.64 11.12 -0.73
CA GLY A 94 0.63 11.28 -1.43
C GLY A 94 0.81 10.38 -2.65
N VAL A 95 -0.26 9.80 -3.18
CA VAL A 95 -0.24 9.02 -4.41
C VAL A 95 -0.51 9.93 -5.60
N PHE A 96 0.40 9.94 -6.56
CA PHE A 96 0.30 10.76 -7.77
C PHE A 96 0.36 9.87 -9.01
N ILE A 97 -0.61 10.05 -9.90
CA ILE A 97 -0.53 9.49 -11.25
C ILE A 97 0.15 10.52 -12.14
N VAL A 98 1.24 10.10 -12.78
CA VAL A 98 2.01 10.93 -13.71
C VAL A 98 1.87 10.35 -15.11
N ASP A 99 1.62 11.21 -16.08
CA ASP A 99 1.60 10.88 -17.51
C ASP A 99 2.36 11.94 -18.33
N LYS A 100 2.49 11.71 -19.63
CA LYS A 100 3.15 12.65 -20.54
C LYS A 100 2.56 14.05 -20.54
N LYS A 101 1.26 14.21 -20.18
CA LYS A 101 0.54 15.48 -20.21
C LYS A 101 0.80 16.33 -18.97
N ASN A 102 1.03 15.71 -17.82
CA ASN A 102 1.22 16.39 -16.53
C ASN A 102 2.67 16.39 -16.04
N ARG A 103 3.65 16.04 -16.91
CA ARG A 103 5.09 16.04 -16.59
C ARG A 103 5.66 17.38 -16.12
N GLN A 104 4.97 18.49 -16.39
CA GLN A 104 5.45 19.82 -15.98
C GLN A 104 5.67 19.94 -14.47
N ASN A 105 4.94 19.18 -13.66
CA ASN A 105 5.05 19.19 -12.20
C ASN A 105 5.85 17.99 -11.64
N LEU A 106 6.44 17.16 -12.51
CA LEU A 106 7.11 15.92 -12.09
C LEU A 106 8.20 16.18 -11.04
N ASN A 107 9.07 17.17 -11.27
CA ASN A 107 10.14 17.48 -10.33
C ASN A 107 9.61 17.92 -8.96
N GLN A 108 8.52 18.70 -8.93
CA GLN A 108 7.88 19.13 -7.68
C GLN A 108 7.23 17.94 -6.96
N ILE A 109 6.62 17.02 -7.70
CA ILE A 109 6.05 15.80 -7.14
C ILE A 109 7.15 14.93 -6.53
N ILE A 110 8.25 14.71 -7.26
CA ILE A 110 9.40 13.93 -6.79
C ILE A 110 9.97 14.58 -5.53
N GLU A 111 10.25 15.89 -5.56
CA GLU A 111 10.77 16.61 -4.40
C GLU A 111 9.83 16.49 -3.18
N SER A 112 8.53 16.61 -3.39
CA SER A 112 7.55 16.46 -2.31
C SER A 112 7.55 15.08 -1.69
N ILE A 113 7.62 14.02 -2.51
CA ILE A 113 7.56 12.63 -2.03
C ILE A 113 8.88 12.20 -1.40
N THR A 114 10.02 12.67 -1.94
CA THR A 114 11.35 12.28 -1.48
C THR A 114 11.87 13.14 -0.32
N ARG A 115 11.13 14.16 0.09
CA ARG A 115 11.50 15.03 1.21
C ARG A 115 11.85 14.25 2.47
N ASP A 116 11.07 13.21 2.77
CA ASP A 116 11.20 12.39 3.97
C ASP A 116 11.80 10.99 3.67
N GLY A 117 12.40 10.79 2.49
CA GLY A 117 13.04 9.53 2.16
C GLY A 117 12.99 9.14 0.69
N TYR A 118 12.53 7.94 0.41
CA TYR A 118 12.44 7.37 -0.93
C TYR A 118 11.02 7.45 -1.48
N ALA A 119 10.92 7.59 -2.81
CA ALA A 119 9.69 7.38 -3.57
C ALA A 119 9.60 5.95 -4.07
N ILE A 120 8.40 5.43 -4.14
CA ILE A 120 8.05 4.24 -4.91
C ILE A 120 7.47 4.71 -6.24
N VAL A 121 8.06 4.28 -7.33
CA VAL A 121 7.57 4.50 -8.69
C VAL A 121 7.09 3.18 -9.23
N GLN A 122 5.87 3.11 -9.68
CA GLN A 122 5.26 1.88 -10.20
C GLN A 122 4.66 2.12 -11.58
N GLU A 123 4.65 1.08 -12.40
CA GLU A 123 3.87 1.11 -13.63
C GLU A 123 2.39 1.41 -13.34
N TYR A 124 1.73 2.06 -14.27
CA TYR A 124 0.31 2.31 -14.17
C TYR A 124 -0.47 1.08 -14.64
N LEU A 125 -1.31 0.54 -13.78
CA LEU A 125 -2.21 -0.57 -14.10
C LEU A 125 -3.58 0.00 -14.53
N PRO A 126 -3.97 -0.07 -15.83
CA PRO A 126 -5.25 0.48 -16.30
C PRO A 126 -6.48 -0.09 -15.56
N ALA A 127 -6.44 -1.38 -15.23
CA ALA A 127 -7.52 -2.04 -14.51
C ALA A 127 -7.77 -1.48 -13.09
N ALA A 128 -6.78 -0.75 -12.51
CA ALA A 128 -6.98 -0.09 -11.23
C ALA A 128 -8.05 1.01 -11.26
N ALA A 129 -8.41 1.51 -12.44
CA ALA A 129 -9.51 2.47 -12.61
C ALA A 129 -10.88 1.85 -12.29
N GLU A 130 -11.02 0.53 -12.45
CA GLU A 130 -12.24 -0.23 -12.12
C GLU A 130 -12.35 -0.55 -10.62
N GLY A 131 -11.33 -0.17 -9.85
CA GLY A 131 -11.22 -0.47 -8.43
C GLY A 131 -10.33 -1.66 -8.12
N ASP A 132 -10.45 -2.18 -6.91
CA ASP A 132 -9.71 -3.34 -6.44
C ASP A 132 -10.61 -4.35 -5.73
N LEU A 133 -10.22 -5.62 -5.79
CA LEU A 133 -10.85 -6.69 -5.01
C LEU A 133 -10.01 -6.96 -3.76
N ARG A 134 -10.59 -6.73 -2.59
CA ARG A 134 -9.97 -7.06 -1.31
C ARG A 134 -10.45 -8.42 -0.84
N VAL A 135 -9.53 -9.36 -0.70
CA VAL A 135 -9.79 -10.70 -0.18
C VAL A 135 -9.16 -10.84 1.21
N ILE A 136 -9.94 -11.31 2.17
CA ILE A 136 -9.42 -11.62 3.51
C ILE A 136 -8.82 -13.02 3.49
N THR A 137 -7.63 -13.17 4.02
CA THR A 137 -6.92 -14.44 4.12
C THR A 137 -6.72 -14.83 5.59
N LEU A 138 -6.74 -16.14 5.85
CA LEU A 138 -6.39 -16.72 7.14
C LEU A 138 -5.40 -17.87 6.92
N ASN A 139 -4.24 -17.79 7.55
CA ASN A 139 -3.15 -18.77 7.38
C ASN A 139 -2.80 -19.01 5.89
N GLY A 140 -2.68 -17.93 5.11
CA GLY A 140 -2.31 -17.98 3.70
C GLY A 140 -3.40 -18.49 2.75
N ARG A 141 -4.63 -18.71 3.24
CA ARG A 141 -5.77 -19.15 2.41
C ARG A 141 -6.88 -18.11 2.42
N PRO A 142 -7.58 -17.89 1.31
CA PRO A 142 -8.78 -17.06 1.30
C PRO A 142 -9.80 -17.57 2.31
N LEU A 143 -10.30 -16.66 3.14
CA LEU A 143 -11.33 -16.98 4.14
C LEU A 143 -12.66 -17.23 3.44
N GLN A 144 -13.30 -18.34 3.77
CA GLN A 144 -14.64 -18.71 3.29
C GLN A 144 -15.57 -19.01 4.47
N VAL A 145 -16.83 -18.61 4.34
CA VAL A 145 -17.93 -18.97 5.23
C VAL A 145 -19.07 -19.48 4.34
N ASP A 146 -19.50 -20.72 4.57
CA ASP A 146 -20.55 -21.39 3.79
C ASP A 146 -20.34 -21.32 2.26
N GLY A 147 -19.08 -21.50 1.84
CA GLY A 147 -18.69 -21.45 0.41
C GLY A 147 -18.56 -20.05 -0.18
N THR A 148 -18.82 -19.01 0.60
CA THR A 148 -18.71 -17.61 0.18
C THR A 148 -17.36 -17.03 0.64
N PHE A 149 -16.60 -16.42 -0.26
CA PHE A 149 -15.36 -15.75 0.10
C PHE A 149 -15.61 -14.45 0.86
N ALA A 150 -14.79 -14.20 1.88
CA ALA A 150 -14.75 -12.92 2.58
C ALA A 150 -14.01 -11.89 1.71
N SER A 151 -14.68 -11.39 0.71
CA SER A 151 -14.14 -10.47 -0.28
C SER A 151 -15.09 -9.31 -0.57
N LEU A 152 -14.52 -8.19 -0.95
CA LEU A 152 -15.28 -7.00 -1.35
C LEU A 152 -14.53 -6.24 -2.44
N ARG A 153 -15.29 -5.74 -3.43
CA ARG A 153 -14.78 -4.79 -4.39
C ARG A 153 -14.85 -3.38 -3.82
N ARG A 154 -13.76 -2.65 -4.00
CA ARG A 154 -13.73 -1.22 -3.70
C ARG A 154 -13.59 -0.47 -5.02
N SER A 155 -14.42 0.54 -5.21
CA SER A 155 -14.40 1.41 -6.38
C SER A 155 -14.45 2.88 -5.98
N SER A 156 -13.88 3.74 -6.82
CA SER A 156 -14.05 5.19 -6.66
C SER A 156 -15.46 5.61 -7.10
N THR A 157 -16.04 6.58 -6.40
CA THR A 157 -17.33 7.18 -6.76
C THR A 157 -17.19 8.52 -7.48
N THR A 158 -15.96 9.00 -7.61
CA THR A 158 -15.62 10.31 -8.15
C THR A 158 -14.53 10.18 -9.21
N GLU A 159 -14.16 11.27 -9.86
CA GLU A 159 -12.99 11.34 -10.74
C GLU A 159 -11.65 11.14 -9.98
N ASP A 160 -11.70 11.04 -8.66
CA ASP A 160 -10.57 10.70 -7.81
C ASP A 160 -10.29 9.19 -7.95
N HIS A 161 -9.06 8.84 -8.33
CA HIS A 161 -8.63 7.45 -8.55
C HIS A 161 -8.50 6.62 -7.25
N ARG A 162 -8.86 7.18 -6.09
CA ARG A 162 -8.80 6.49 -4.80
C ARG A 162 -10.05 5.65 -4.56
N SER A 163 -9.89 4.33 -4.49
CA SER A 163 -10.96 3.39 -4.13
C SER A 163 -11.14 3.19 -2.61
N ASN A 164 -10.37 3.90 -1.79
CA ASN A 164 -10.41 3.78 -0.34
C ASN A 164 -11.72 4.29 0.25
N LEU A 165 -12.34 3.53 1.15
CA LEU A 165 -13.58 3.93 1.82
C LEU A 165 -13.43 5.25 2.61
N SER A 166 -12.27 5.46 3.25
CA SER A 166 -11.96 6.71 3.96
C SER A 166 -11.85 7.93 3.04
N ALA A 167 -11.65 7.71 1.74
CA ALA A 167 -11.62 8.76 0.70
C ALA A 167 -12.94 8.89 -0.07
N GLY A 168 -14.02 8.24 0.40
CA GLY A 168 -15.34 8.30 -0.23
C GLY A 168 -15.62 7.19 -1.25
N GLY A 169 -14.76 6.17 -1.34
CA GLY A 169 -15.00 5.00 -2.17
C GLY A 169 -16.20 4.16 -1.70
N LYS A 170 -16.74 3.32 -2.58
CA LYS A 170 -17.75 2.31 -2.26
C LYS A 170 -17.12 0.94 -2.06
N ALA A 171 -17.82 0.12 -1.26
CA ALA A 171 -17.48 -1.29 -1.11
C ALA A 171 -18.73 -2.14 -1.33
N ASP A 172 -18.65 -3.09 -2.24
CA ASP A 172 -19.71 -4.05 -2.53
C ASP A 172 -19.17 -5.47 -2.33
N LEU A 173 -20.00 -6.36 -1.80
CA LEU A 173 -19.65 -7.77 -1.70
C LEU A 173 -19.49 -8.35 -3.11
N GLU A 174 -18.34 -8.91 -3.40
CA GLU A 174 -18.06 -9.52 -4.69
C GLU A 174 -17.23 -10.79 -4.50
N GLN A 175 -17.58 -11.81 -5.25
CA GLN A 175 -16.84 -13.08 -5.27
C GLN A 175 -15.71 -12.98 -6.29
N PRO A 176 -14.49 -13.44 -5.96
CA PRO A 176 -13.35 -13.46 -6.87
C PRO A 176 -13.53 -14.46 -8.00
#